data_d6cdd9f4ca36029cbac5bb8d52526823
#
_entry.id   d6cdd9f4ca36029cbac5bb8d52526823
#
_cell.length_a   1.000
_cell.length_b   1.000
_cell.length_c   1.000
_cell.angle_alpha   90.00
_cell.angle_beta   90.00
_cell.angle_gamma   90.00
#
_symmetry.space_group_name_H-M   'P 1'
#
loop_
_entity.id
_entity.type
_entity.pdbx_description
1 polymer ?
#
loop_
_entity_poly.entity_id
_entity_poly.type
_entity_poly.pdbx_seq_one_letter_code
_entity_poly.pdbx_strand_id
1 'polypeptide(L)'
;MTKPVLVSGIQPTGKLHIGNYLGAIKNFIALQNSGNYQCYFFIADLHSLTEDFNPAEKPKQILDLAADFLAAGLDPKKSVIFQQSQIPAHSELMWILNTITPMGELGRMTQFIDKAVKKAGGLLSPRGGGLLSPGTNIVDELFTNVGLFDYPVLMAADIIIYDAKFVPVGNDQDQHLEITRTLARKFNSKFGKIFVEPQGLHTETPRVMSLQNPEKKMSKSQPESCLFIDDSAEEMKNKIKRAVTDSGSEIKHDRKNKPAISNLLEIYSALSGESISKIEKKFEGKNYSVFKNDLADLAADYFADFRKKKAALLKNPKK
;
A
#
# COMPACT_ATOMS: atom_id res chain seq x y z
N MET A 1 -25.85 19.10 0.08
CA MET A 1 -25.59 17.72 -0.39
C MET A 1 -24.56 17.09 0.55
N THR A 2 -24.75 15.87 0.98
CA THR A 2 -23.76 15.13 1.77
C THR A 2 -22.54 14.81 0.90
N LYS A 3 -21.34 14.95 1.47
CA LYS A 3 -20.10 14.59 0.75
C LYS A 3 -20.10 13.10 0.42
N PRO A 4 -19.60 12.69 -0.76
CA PRO A 4 -19.48 11.27 -1.09
C PRO A 4 -18.49 10.58 -0.15
N VAL A 5 -18.80 9.35 0.21
CA VAL A 5 -17.94 8.51 1.06
C VAL A 5 -16.73 8.01 0.25
N LEU A 6 -15.58 8.07 0.89
CA LEU A 6 -14.32 7.53 0.42
C LEU A 6 -13.76 6.59 1.47
N VAL A 7 -13.39 5.37 1.08
CA VAL A 7 -12.82 4.38 1.99
C VAL A 7 -11.49 3.84 1.47
N SER A 8 -10.54 3.64 2.37
CA SER A 8 -9.30 2.90 2.07
C SER A 8 -8.66 2.37 3.35
N GLY A 9 -7.82 1.35 3.22
CA GLY A 9 -7.14 0.74 4.35
C GLY A 9 -5.70 0.35 4.04
N ILE A 10 -4.91 0.21 5.09
CA ILE A 10 -3.53 -0.29 5.03
C ILE A 10 -3.38 -1.45 6.01
N GLN A 11 -2.72 -2.51 5.55
CA GLN A 11 -2.43 -3.68 6.39
C GLN A 11 -1.29 -3.38 7.38
N PRO A 12 -1.42 -3.76 8.68
CA PRO A 12 -0.38 -3.63 9.69
C PRO A 12 0.66 -4.75 9.53
N THR A 13 1.53 -4.63 8.53
CA THR A 13 2.57 -5.61 8.19
C THR A 13 3.98 -5.14 8.58
N GLY A 14 4.10 -4.40 9.68
CA GLY A 14 5.34 -3.82 10.18
C GLY A 14 5.57 -2.39 9.69
N LYS A 15 6.81 -1.89 9.89
CA LYS A 15 7.18 -0.50 9.60
C LYS A 15 6.80 -0.03 8.21
N LEU A 16 6.40 1.24 8.09
CA LEU A 16 6.12 1.86 6.80
C LEU A 16 7.41 2.34 6.14
N HIS A 17 7.60 1.98 4.88
CA HIS A 17 8.66 2.55 4.06
C HIS A 17 8.14 3.72 3.21
N ILE A 18 9.07 4.51 2.67
CA ILE A 18 8.75 5.69 1.88
C ILE A 18 7.78 5.40 0.71
N GLY A 19 7.85 4.21 0.10
CA GLY A 19 6.92 3.80 -0.94
C GLY A 19 5.48 3.63 -0.44
N ASN A 20 5.27 3.14 0.80
CA ASN A 20 3.93 3.10 1.42
C ASN A 20 3.43 4.51 1.73
N TYR A 21 4.31 5.38 2.24
CA TYR A 21 3.97 6.75 2.54
C TYR A 21 3.56 7.53 1.28
N LEU A 22 4.39 7.52 0.25
CA LEU A 22 4.11 8.22 -1.01
C LEU A 22 2.95 7.59 -1.78
N GLY A 23 2.83 6.26 -1.74
CA GLY A 23 1.82 5.50 -2.48
C GLY A 23 0.42 5.55 -1.89
N ALA A 24 0.30 5.76 -0.57
CA ALA A 24 -1.00 5.72 0.10
C ALA A 24 -1.20 6.89 1.07
N ILE A 25 -0.39 7.00 2.13
CA ILE A 25 -0.67 7.90 3.25
C ILE A 25 -0.67 9.37 2.83
N LYS A 26 0.31 9.81 2.04
CA LYS A 26 0.38 11.18 1.50
C LYS A 26 -0.89 11.54 0.72
N ASN A 27 -1.40 10.58 -0.06
CA ASN A 27 -2.64 10.74 -0.80
C ASN A 27 -3.87 10.79 0.12
N PHE A 28 -3.95 9.94 1.15
CA PHE A 28 -5.03 9.98 2.14
C PHE A 28 -5.11 11.35 2.81
N ILE A 29 -3.96 11.92 3.19
CA ILE A 29 -3.87 13.25 3.79
C ILE A 29 -4.37 14.33 2.81
N ALA A 30 -3.97 14.25 1.54
CA ALA A 30 -4.42 15.19 0.53
C ALA A 30 -5.94 15.12 0.30
N LEU A 31 -6.50 13.90 0.20
CA LEU A 31 -7.94 13.67 0.05
C LEU A 31 -8.72 14.17 1.28
N GLN A 32 -8.25 13.86 2.49
CA GLN A 32 -8.82 14.40 3.73
C GLN A 32 -8.85 15.92 3.73
N ASN A 33 -7.74 16.56 3.39
CA ASN A 33 -7.60 18.02 3.45
C ASN A 33 -8.29 18.74 2.29
N SER A 34 -8.62 18.05 1.21
CA SER A 34 -9.44 18.62 0.12
C SER A 34 -10.83 19.03 0.59
N GLY A 35 -11.33 18.38 1.65
CA GLY A 35 -12.68 18.62 2.17
C GLY A 35 -13.81 18.14 1.25
N ASN A 36 -13.52 17.44 0.16
CA ASN A 36 -14.50 17.00 -0.84
C ASN A 36 -15.19 15.68 -0.48
N TYR A 37 -14.63 14.92 0.46
CA TYR A 37 -15.03 13.56 0.79
C TYR A 37 -15.34 13.42 2.28
N GLN A 38 -16.19 12.47 2.62
CA GLN A 38 -16.28 11.88 3.94
C GLN A 38 -15.32 10.69 3.96
N CYS A 39 -14.15 10.88 4.56
CA CYS A 39 -13.06 9.91 4.49
C CYS A 39 -13.12 8.90 5.62
N TYR A 40 -12.98 7.63 5.29
CA TYR A 40 -12.84 6.49 6.18
C TYR A 40 -11.51 5.80 5.89
N PHE A 41 -10.59 5.83 6.84
CA PHE A 41 -9.28 5.17 6.72
C PHE A 41 -9.14 4.13 7.81
N PHE A 42 -8.80 2.89 7.45
CA PHE A 42 -8.76 1.83 8.42
C PHE A 42 -7.45 1.03 8.40
N ILE A 43 -7.17 0.43 9.55
CA ILE A 43 -6.11 -0.54 9.72
C ILE A 43 -6.70 -1.89 9.34
N ALA A 44 -6.25 -2.43 8.20
CA ALA A 44 -6.76 -3.68 7.61
C ALA A 44 -6.11 -4.89 8.28
N ASP A 45 -6.37 -5.08 9.56
CA ASP A 45 -5.74 -6.11 10.37
C ASP A 45 -6.23 -7.52 10.03
N LEU A 46 -7.50 -7.72 9.66
CA LEU A 46 -8.01 -9.02 9.20
C LEU A 46 -7.33 -9.44 7.90
N HIS A 47 -7.16 -8.52 6.93
CA HIS A 47 -6.42 -8.82 5.71
C HIS A 47 -4.98 -9.26 5.98
N SER A 48 -4.36 -8.73 7.02
CA SER A 48 -2.98 -9.07 7.37
C SER A 48 -2.80 -10.49 7.94
N LEU A 49 -3.91 -11.21 8.20
CA LEU A 49 -3.89 -12.61 8.65
C LEU A 49 -3.77 -13.60 7.49
N THR A 50 -3.92 -13.14 6.25
CA THR A 50 -3.80 -14.01 5.05
C THR A 50 -2.37 -14.40 4.70
N GLU A 51 -1.39 -13.72 5.30
CA GLU A 51 0.05 -13.98 5.16
C GLU A 51 0.60 -14.56 6.48
N ASP A 52 1.82 -15.11 6.44
CA ASP A 52 2.48 -15.59 7.65
C ASP A 52 2.75 -14.42 8.60
N PHE A 53 2.38 -14.57 9.86
CA PHE A 53 2.52 -13.54 10.87
C PHE A 53 2.88 -14.12 12.24
N ASN A 54 3.54 -13.32 13.05
CA ASN A 54 3.76 -13.62 14.46
C ASN A 54 2.59 -13.02 15.29
N PRO A 55 1.74 -13.85 15.93
CA PRO A 55 0.61 -13.35 16.72
C PRO A 55 1.03 -12.40 17.85
N ALA A 56 2.19 -12.61 18.46
CA ALA A 56 2.69 -11.76 19.53
C ALA A 56 3.05 -10.34 19.08
N GLU A 57 3.35 -10.15 17.80
CA GLU A 57 3.71 -8.85 17.22
C GLU A 57 2.52 -8.08 16.68
N LYS A 58 1.41 -8.74 16.37
CA LYS A 58 0.24 -8.09 15.75
C LYS A 58 -0.31 -6.90 16.51
N PRO A 59 -0.52 -6.96 17.85
CA PRO A 59 -1.01 -5.81 18.59
C PRO A 59 -0.08 -4.59 18.47
N LYS A 60 1.23 -4.83 18.49
CA LYS A 60 2.24 -3.78 18.29
C LYS A 60 2.18 -3.20 16.88
N GLN A 61 2.10 -4.05 15.85
CA GLN A 61 2.02 -3.59 14.45
C GLN A 61 0.78 -2.75 14.18
N ILE A 62 -0.37 -3.11 14.79
CA ILE A 62 -1.61 -2.33 14.71
C ILE A 62 -1.44 -0.96 15.35
N LEU A 63 -0.89 -0.93 16.58
CA LEU A 63 -0.64 0.32 17.30
C LEU A 63 0.38 1.21 16.58
N ASP A 64 1.45 0.62 16.06
CA ASP A 64 2.47 1.34 15.29
C ASP A 64 1.85 2.00 14.04
N LEU A 65 0.99 1.28 13.29
CA LEU A 65 0.33 1.83 12.11
C LEU A 65 -0.68 2.92 12.47
N ALA A 66 -1.41 2.78 13.59
CA ALA A 66 -2.29 3.84 14.09
C ALA A 66 -1.48 5.12 14.41
N ALA A 67 -0.35 4.96 15.09
CA ALA A 67 0.56 6.07 15.37
C ALA A 67 1.14 6.68 14.07
N ASP A 68 1.45 5.86 13.07
CA ASP A 68 1.90 6.31 11.76
C ASP A 68 0.85 7.16 11.05
N PHE A 69 -0.41 6.76 11.05
CA PHE A 69 -1.51 7.53 10.46
C PHE A 69 -1.62 8.91 11.09
N LEU A 70 -1.66 8.98 12.41
CA LEU A 70 -1.79 10.23 13.15
C LEU A 70 -0.52 11.11 13.02
N ALA A 71 0.66 10.51 13.13
CA ALA A 71 1.92 11.24 13.02
C ALA A 71 2.14 11.83 11.63
N ALA A 72 1.69 11.12 10.58
CA ALA A 72 1.75 11.56 9.20
C ALA A 72 0.79 12.72 8.90
N GLY A 73 -0.29 12.89 9.69
CA GLY A 73 -1.23 14.01 9.55
C GLY A 73 -2.67 13.62 9.23
N LEU A 74 -3.04 12.35 9.35
CA LEU A 74 -4.45 11.99 9.39
C LEU A 74 -5.06 12.52 10.70
N ASP A 75 -6.17 13.24 10.57
CA ASP A 75 -6.84 13.94 11.66
C ASP A 75 -8.19 13.29 11.97
N PRO A 76 -8.38 12.69 13.17
CA PRO A 76 -9.64 12.08 13.58
C PRO A 76 -10.84 13.04 13.62
N LYS A 77 -10.59 14.36 13.60
CA LYS A 77 -11.65 15.37 13.48
C LYS A 77 -12.14 15.57 12.05
N LYS A 78 -11.36 15.13 11.06
CA LYS A 78 -11.65 15.28 9.63
C LYS A 78 -11.99 13.96 8.94
N SER A 79 -11.50 12.85 9.47
CA SER A 79 -11.66 11.51 8.91
C SER A 79 -12.03 10.52 10.01
N VAL A 80 -12.80 9.50 9.66
CA VAL A 80 -13.00 8.36 10.54
C VAL A 80 -11.77 7.44 10.40
N ILE A 81 -11.11 7.17 11.52
CA ILE A 81 -9.95 6.26 11.57
C ILE A 81 -10.31 5.12 12.52
N PHE A 82 -10.19 3.86 12.05
CA PHE A 82 -10.60 2.69 12.83
C PHE A 82 -9.80 1.45 12.50
N GLN A 83 -9.90 0.44 13.35
CA GLN A 83 -9.37 -0.89 13.13
C GLN A 83 -10.47 -1.79 12.57
N GLN A 84 -10.20 -2.50 11.49
CA GLN A 84 -11.17 -3.34 10.76
C GLN A 84 -11.85 -4.37 11.67
N SER A 85 -11.06 -5.11 12.46
CA SER A 85 -11.58 -6.16 13.35
C SER A 85 -12.47 -5.65 14.49
N GLN A 86 -12.47 -4.34 14.78
CA GLN A 86 -13.37 -3.74 15.78
C GLN A 86 -14.79 -3.54 15.25
N ILE A 87 -15.02 -3.76 13.96
CA ILE A 87 -16.32 -3.66 13.30
C ILE A 87 -16.71 -5.05 12.77
N PRO A 88 -17.38 -5.91 13.54
CA PRO A 88 -17.71 -7.29 13.15
C PRO A 88 -18.51 -7.40 11.85
N ALA A 89 -19.26 -6.36 11.50
CA ALA A 89 -20.06 -6.30 10.28
C ALA A 89 -19.25 -6.46 8.97
N HIS A 90 -17.95 -6.19 8.96
CA HIS A 90 -17.08 -6.50 7.82
C HIS A 90 -17.06 -8.00 7.52
N SER A 91 -16.83 -8.82 8.55
CA SER A 91 -16.80 -10.28 8.41
C SER A 91 -18.19 -10.87 8.19
N GLU A 92 -19.23 -10.28 8.79
CA GLU A 92 -20.61 -10.70 8.59
C GLU A 92 -21.06 -10.45 7.14
N LEU A 93 -20.81 -9.25 6.61
CA LEU A 93 -21.11 -8.94 5.22
C LEU A 93 -20.28 -9.78 4.24
N MET A 94 -18.99 -10.00 4.53
CA MET A 94 -18.16 -10.91 3.76
C MET A 94 -18.80 -12.30 3.65
N TRP A 95 -19.30 -12.87 4.75
CA TRP A 95 -19.96 -14.16 4.73
C TRP A 95 -21.21 -14.15 3.84
N ILE A 96 -22.04 -13.10 3.93
CA ILE A 96 -23.21 -12.94 3.07
C ILE A 96 -22.80 -12.86 1.60
N LEU A 97 -21.78 -12.06 1.27
CA LEU A 97 -21.27 -11.91 -0.10
C LEU A 97 -20.70 -13.23 -0.65
N ASN A 98 -20.06 -14.05 0.21
CA ASN A 98 -19.54 -15.35 -0.18
C ASN A 98 -20.64 -16.29 -0.71
N THR A 99 -21.88 -16.18 -0.20
CA THR A 99 -23.00 -16.99 -0.69
C THR A 99 -23.42 -16.70 -2.12
N ILE A 100 -22.96 -15.60 -2.70
CA ILE A 100 -23.25 -15.18 -4.08
C ILE A 100 -22.00 -15.01 -4.95
N THR A 101 -20.82 -15.29 -4.38
CA THR A 101 -19.52 -15.17 -5.08
C THR A 101 -19.16 -16.47 -5.79
N PRO A 102 -19.01 -16.50 -7.12
CA PRO A 102 -18.54 -17.68 -7.82
C PRO A 102 -17.06 -17.93 -7.54
N MET A 103 -16.71 -19.15 -7.14
CA MET A 103 -15.32 -19.57 -6.89
C MET A 103 -14.41 -19.32 -8.11
N GLY A 104 -14.94 -19.50 -9.33
CA GLY A 104 -14.16 -19.26 -10.56
C GLY A 104 -13.77 -17.78 -10.77
N GLU A 105 -14.46 -16.82 -10.17
CA GLU A 105 -14.06 -15.41 -10.20
C GLU A 105 -12.86 -15.18 -9.28
N LEU A 106 -12.88 -15.76 -8.08
CA LEU A 106 -11.76 -15.68 -7.12
C LEU A 106 -10.51 -16.39 -7.64
N GLY A 107 -10.67 -17.56 -8.27
CA GLY A 107 -9.55 -18.34 -8.84
C GLY A 107 -8.83 -17.65 -10.00
N ARG A 108 -9.43 -16.61 -10.61
CA ARG A 108 -8.79 -15.81 -11.67
C ARG A 108 -8.12 -14.53 -11.17
N MET A 109 -8.15 -14.27 -9.85
CA MET A 109 -7.50 -13.09 -9.27
C MET A 109 -5.99 -13.19 -9.42
N THR A 110 -5.38 -12.23 -10.12
CA THR A 110 -3.94 -12.24 -10.41
C THR A 110 -3.09 -12.25 -9.15
N GLN A 111 -3.45 -11.48 -8.14
CA GLN A 111 -2.72 -11.48 -6.86
C GLN A 111 -2.79 -12.80 -6.12
N PHE A 112 -3.90 -13.54 -6.22
CA PHE A 112 -4.01 -14.89 -5.67
C PHE A 112 -3.03 -15.83 -6.38
N ILE A 113 -3.04 -15.82 -7.72
CA ILE A 113 -2.14 -16.64 -8.55
C ILE A 113 -0.68 -16.32 -8.23
N ASP A 114 -0.30 -15.04 -8.22
CA ASP A 114 1.09 -14.63 -7.96
C ASP A 114 1.58 -15.03 -6.56
N LYS A 115 0.73 -14.92 -5.54
CA LYS A 115 1.07 -15.32 -4.18
C LYS A 115 1.14 -16.83 -4.02
N ALA A 116 0.22 -17.57 -4.66
CA ALA A 116 0.24 -19.03 -4.69
C ALA A 116 1.53 -19.56 -5.33
N VAL A 117 1.89 -19.01 -6.51
CA VAL A 117 3.15 -19.38 -7.22
C VAL A 117 4.38 -19.08 -6.35
N LYS A 118 4.43 -17.95 -5.66
CA LYS A 118 5.54 -17.62 -4.75
C LYS A 118 5.65 -18.58 -3.58
N LYS A 119 4.54 -18.97 -2.95
CA LYS A 119 4.52 -19.91 -1.83
C LYS A 119 4.93 -21.32 -2.27
N ALA A 120 4.59 -21.73 -3.50
CA ALA A 120 5.00 -22.99 -4.10
C ALA A 120 6.47 -23.00 -4.59
N GLY A 121 7.30 -22.01 -4.21
CA GLY A 121 8.71 -21.96 -4.58
C GLY A 121 8.97 -21.74 -6.06
N GLY A 122 8.00 -21.20 -6.80
CA GLY A 122 8.11 -20.95 -8.25
C GLY A 122 7.91 -22.19 -9.13
N LEU A 123 7.53 -23.33 -8.55
CA LEU A 123 7.27 -24.60 -9.27
C LEU A 123 6.00 -24.55 -10.13
N LEU A 124 5.12 -23.58 -9.88
CA LEU A 124 3.90 -23.39 -10.67
C LEU A 124 4.16 -22.44 -11.83
N SER A 125 3.87 -22.88 -13.05
CA SER A 125 3.96 -22.03 -14.25
C SER A 125 2.74 -21.11 -14.32
N PRO A 126 2.91 -19.79 -14.55
CA PRO A 126 1.79 -18.84 -14.75
C PRO A 126 1.04 -19.07 -16.08
N ARG A 127 1.50 -20.01 -16.93
CA ARG A 127 0.96 -20.26 -18.27
C ARG A 127 0.06 -21.50 -18.26
N GLY A 128 -1.22 -21.29 -18.18
CA GLY A 128 -2.20 -22.27 -18.59
C GLY A 128 -3.24 -22.64 -17.57
N GLY A 129 -4.41 -22.10 -17.74
CA GLY A 129 -5.65 -22.56 -17.10
C GLY A 129 -5.80 -22.14 -15.65
N GLY A 130 -7.00 -21.69 -15.29
CA GLY A 130 -7.29 -21.37 -13.89
C GLY A 130 -6.94 -22.53 -12.96
N LEU A 131 -6.67 -22.23 -11.71
CA LEU A 131 -6.27 -23.18 -10.64
C LEU A 131 -7.20 -24.42 -10.49
N LEU A 132 -8.32 -24.43 -11.15
CA LEU A 132 -9.32 -25.51 -11.18
C LEU A 132 -9.35 -26.25 -12.53
N SER A 133 -8.30 -26.16 -13.37
CA SER A 133 -8.24 -26.93 -14.61
C SER A 133 -8.04 -28.42 -14.34
N PRO A 134 -8.73 -29.32 -15.07
CA PRO A 134 -8.49 -30.77 -14.95
C PRO A 134 -7.02 -31.10 -15.27
N GLY A 135 -6.29 -31.59 -14.28
CA GLY A 135 -4.86 -31.93 -14.40
C GLY A 135 -3.92 -31.15 -13.53
N THR A 136 -4.37 -30.10 -12.80
CA THR A 136 -3.56 -29.43 -11.78
C THR A 136 -3.53 -30.32 -10.54
N ASN A 137 -2.33 -30.66 -10.07
CA ASN A 137 -2.18 -31.44 -8.84
C ASN A 137 -2.65 -30.60 -7.64
N ILE A 138 -3.71 -31.03 -6.99
CA ILE A 138 -4.29 -30.44 -5.76
C ILE A 138 -3.24 -30.23 -4.64
N VAL A 139 -2.13 -30.97 -4.70
CA VAL A 139 -1.02 -30.90 -3.74
C VAL A 139 -0.38 -29.51 -3.68
N ASP A 140 -0.38 -28.78 -4.80
CA ASP A 140 0.21 -27.43 -4.88
C ASP A 140 -0.69 -26.36 -4.26
N GLU A 141 -2.00 -26.64 -4.08
CA GLU A 141 -2.97 -25.76 -3.41
C GLU A 141 -2.86 -25.80 -1.88
N LEU A 142 -2.22 -26.84 -1.32
CA LEU A 142 -2.08 -27.04 0.14
C LEU A 142 -1.20 -25.98 0.83
N PHE A 143 -0.46 -25.16 0.09
CA PHE A 143 0.37 -24.10 0.65
C PHE A 143 -0.33 -22.74 0.76
N THR A 144 -1.56 -22.62 0.28
CA THR A 144 -2.37 -21.40 0.39
C THR A 144 -3.55 -21.62 1.32
N ASN A 145 -3.79 -20.65 2.21
CA ASN A 145 -4.96 -20.71 3.07
C ASN A 145 -6.21 -20.13 2.37
N VAL A 146 -7.40 -20.51 2.86
CA VAL A 146 -8.68 -20.02 2.33
C VAL A 146 -8.76 -18.50 2.39
N GLY A 147 -8.20 -17.86 3.42
CA GLY A 147 -8.19 -16.41 3.53
C GLY A 147 -7.46 -15.72 2.38
N LEU A 148 -6.38 -16.33 1.85
CA LEU A 148 -5.70 -15.80 0.68
C LEU A 148 -6.55 -15.94 -0.60
N PHE A 149 -7.42 -16.95 -0.68
CA PHE A 149 -8.35 -17.12 -1.79
C PHE A 149 -9.53 -16.15 -1.68
N ASP A 150 -9.99 -15.88 -0.45
CA ASP A 150 -11.27 -15.24 -0.17
C ASP A 150 -11.16 -13.74 0.24
N TYR A 151 -9.94 -13.23 0.49
CA TYR A 151 -9.76 -11.83 0.88
C TYR A 151 -10.37 -10.80 -0.10
N PRO A 152 -10.53 -11.06 -1.42
CA PRO A 152 -11.19 -10.09 -2.29
C PRO A 152 -12.66 -9.85 -1.92
N VAL A 153 -13.32 -10.84 -1.31
CA VAL A 153 -14.70 -10.71 -0.82
C VAL A 153 -14.73 -9.89 0.47
N LEU A 154 -13.75 -10.07 1.36
CA LEU A 154 -13.58 -9.20 2.52
C LEU A 154 -13.32 -7.75 2.10
N MET A 155 -12.46 -7.52 1.11
CA MET A 155 -12.21 -6.18 0.58
C MET A 155 -13.49 -5.57 -0.03
N ALA A 156 -14.30 -6.37 -0.74
CA ALA A 156 -15.59 -5.91 -1.23
C ALA A 156 -16.51 -5.49 -0.08
N ALA A 157 -16.58 -6.29 0.98
CA ALA A 157 -17.35 -5.95 2.19
C ALA A 157 -16.87 -4.64 2.83
N ASP A 158 -15.54 -4.47 2.99
CA ASP A 158 -14.93 -3.26 3.54
C ASP A 158 -15.33 -1.98 2.79
N ILE A 159 -15.57 -2.10 1.50
CA ILE A 159 -15.90 -0.96 0.63
C ILE A 159 -17.41 -0.68 0.65
N ILE A 160 -18.22 -1.71 0.37
CA ILE A 160 -19.66 -1.48 0.13
C ILE A 160 -20.47 -1.29 1.41
N ILE A 161 -19.97 -1.74 2.58
CA ILE A 161 -20.65 -1.57 3.87
C ILE A 161 -20.81 -0.08 4.26
N TYR A 162 -19.96 0.79 3.72
CA TYR A 162 -20.00 2.24 3.96
C TYR A 162 -20.65 3.03 2.82
N ASP A 163 -21.26 2.37 1.85
CA ASP A 163 -21.72 3.01 0.60
C ASP A 163 -20.63 3.85 -0.05
N ALA A 164 -19.40 3.36 -0.01
CA ALA A 164 -18.26 4.09 -0.52
C ALA A 164 -18.36 4.29 -2.02
N LYS A 165 -18.45 5.57 -2.43
CA LYS A 165 -18.47 5.94 -3.84
C LYS A 165 -17.07 5.93 -4.44
N PHE A 166 -16.05 6.21 -3.63
CA PHE A 166 -14.66 6.33 -4.07
C PHE A 166 -13.70 5.49 -3.24
N VAL A 167 -12.74 4.87 -3.92
CA VAL A 167 -11.67 4.09 -3.30
C VAL A 167 -10.33 4.52 -3.90
N PRO A 168 -9.46 5.20 -3.15
CA PRO A 168 -8.11 5.52 -3.62
C PRO A 168 -7.29 4.24 -3.69
N VAL A 169 -6.88 3.87 -4.89
CA VAL A 169 -6.17 2.62 -5.18
C VAL A 169 -5.06 2.83 -6.21
N GLY A 170 -4.04 1.97 -6.15
CA GLY A 170 -3.11 1.78 -7.25
C GLY A 170 -3.72 0.91 -8.36
N ASN A 171 -3.14 0.95 -9.54
CA ASN A 171 -3.61 0.20 -10.71
C ASN A 171 -3.64 -1.33 -10.48
N ASP A 172 -2.81 -1.83 -9.57
CA ASP A 172 -2.79 -3.24 -9.18
C ASP A 172 -4.04 -3.70 -8.41
N GLN A 173 -4.90 -2.76 -7.98
CA GLN A 173 -6.15 -3.03 -7.27
C GLN A 173 -7.40 -2.96 -8.15
N ASP A 174 -7.27 -2.69 -9.44
CA ASP A 174 -8.42 -2.54 -10.36
C ASP A 174 -9.27 -3.81 -10.43
N GLN A 175 -8.63 -4.97 -10.42
CA GLN A 175 -9.33 -6.25 -10.44
C GLN A 175 -10.15 -6.47 -9.16
N HIS A 176 -9.67 -6.00 -8.00
CA HIS A 176 -10.43 -6.05 -6.74
C HIS A 176 -11.63 -5.10 -6.74
N LEU A 177 -11.48 -3.93 -7.34
CA LEU A 177 -12.63 -3.04 -7.52
C LEU A 177 -13.67 -3.60 -8.48
N GLU A 178 -13.26 -4.30 -9.52
CA GLU A 178 -14.21 -4.90 -10.46
C GLU A 178 -14.99 -6.05 -9.83
N ILE A 179 -14.34 -6.91 -9.03
CA ILE A 179 -15.10 -7.94 -8.27
C ILE A 179 -16.03 -7.28 -7.26
N THR A 180 -15.63 -6.20 -6.60
CA THR A 180 -16.48 -5.44 -5.67
C THR A 180 -17.74 -4.92 -6.37
N ARG A 181 -17.62 -4.29 -7.56
CA ARG A 181 -18.76 -3.83 -8.37
C ARG A 181 -19.66 -5.00 -8.78
N THR A 182 -19.05 -6.09 -9.19
CA THR A 182 -19.77 -7.30 -9.59
C THR A 182 -20.60 -7.86 -8.43
N LEU A 183 -20.04 -7.91 -7.21
CA LEU A 183 -20.78 -8.38 -6.03
C LEU A 183 -21.88 -7.40 -5.63
N ALA A 184 -21.62 -6.09 -5.68
CA ALA A 184 -22.65 -5.08 -5.44
C ALA A 184 -23.81 -5.22 -6.44
N ARG A 185 -23.55 -5.39 -7.75
CA ARG A 185 -24.58 -5.61 -8.77
C ARG A 185 -25.37 -6.90 -8.55
N LYS A 186 -24.69 -8.02 -8.26
CA LYS A 186 -25.34 -9.31 -7.98
C LYS A 186 -26.24 -9.23 -6.75
N PHE A 187 -25.76 -8.59 -5.70
CA PHE A 187 -26.54 -8.39 -4.48
C PHE A 187 -27.77 -7.53 -4.76
N ASN A 188 -27.57 -6.38 -5.41
CA ASN A 188 -28.67 -5.47 -5.75
C ASN A 188 -29.70 -6.11 -6.69
N SER A 189 -29.29 -6.96 -7.61
CA SER A 189 -30.22 -7.70 -8.48
C SER A 189 -31.08 -8.71 -7.72
N LYS A 190 -30.54 -9.29 -6.66
CA LYS A 190 -31.23 -10.33 -5.88
C LYS A 190 -32.10 -9.77 -4.76
N PHE A 191 -31.64 -8.71 -4.10
CA PHE A 191 -32.24 -8.21 -2.85
C PHE A 191 -32.79 -6.77 -2.96
N GLY A 192 -32.72 -6.15 -4.13
CA GLY A 192 -33.07 -4.75 -4.33
C GLY A 192 -31.87 -3.81 -4.27
N LYS A 193 -32.04 -2.57 -4.71
CA LYS A 193 -30.94 -1.58 -4.78
C LYS A 193 -30.52 -1.11 -3.37
N ILE A 194 -29.47 -1.70 -2.84
CA ILE A 194 -28.94 -1.45 -1.49
C ILE A 194 -27.53 -0.83 -1.57
N PHE A 195 -26.60 -1.46 -2.30
CA PHE A 195 -25.21 -1.04 -2.35
C PHE A 195 -24.87 -0.09 -3.51
N VAL A 196 -23.94 0.83 -3.26
CA VAL A 196 -23.35 1.72 -4.26
C VAL A 196 -22.20 1.01 -4.97
N GLU A 197 -22.09 1.14 -6.30
CA GLU A 197 -20.93 0.66 -7.04
C GLU A 197 -19.76 1.63 -6.87
N PRO A 198 -18.59 1.17 -6.34
CA PRO A 198 -17.46 2.05 -6.10
C PRO A 198 -16.71 2.41 -7.37
N GLN A 199 -16.05 3.58 -7.34
CA GLN A 199 -15.14 4.06 -8.38
C GLN A 199 -13.72 4.16 -7.82
N GLY A 200 -12.71 3.72 -8.59
CA GLY A 200 -11.30 3.92 -8.25
C GLY A 200 -10.88 5.38 -8.41
N LEU A 201 -10.17 5.90 -7.41
CA LEU A 201 -9.41 7.14 -7.54
C LEU A 201 -7.95 6.76 -7.74
N HIS A 202 -7.50 6.80 -8.98
CA HIS A 202 -6.09 6.54 -9.30
C HIS A 202 -5.29 7.81 -9.06
N THR A 203 -4.24 7.69 -8.28
CA THR A 203 -3.26 8.75 -8.07
C THR A 203 -1.94 8.31 -8.67
N GLU A 204 -1.34 9.20 -9.44
CA GLU A 204 0.04 9.01 -9.91
C GLU A 204 0.98 9.04 -8.70
N THR A 205 1.42 7.88 -8.29
CA THR A 205 2.38 7.75 -7.20
C THR A 205 3.66 7.14 -7.73
N PRO A 206 4.83 7.68 -7.34
CA PRO A 206 6.08 7.12 -7.79
C PRO A 206 6.22 5.68 -7.30
N ARG A 207 6.58 4.78 -8.22
CA ARG A 207 6.93 3.41 -7.87
C ARG A 207 8.34 3.40 -7.30
N VAL A 208 8.45 3.50 -5.98
CA VAL A 208 9.75 3.52 -5.30
C VAL A 208 10.42 2.15 -5.39
N MET A 209 11.65 2.14 -5.89
CA MET A 209 12.46 0.94 -6.06
C MET A 209 13.44 0.78 -4.88
N SER A 210 13.96 -0.44 -4.72
CA SER A 210 14.96 -0.76 -3.69
C SER A 210 16.21 0.12 -3.86
N LEU A 211 16.78 0.59 -2.74
CA LEU A 211 18.00 1.41 -2.77
C LEU A 211 19.25 0.63 -3.21
N GLN A 212 19.23 -0.71 -3.08
CA GLN A 212 20.35 -1.59 -3.46
C GLN A 212 20.11 -2.35 -4.77
N ASN A 213 18.85 -2.47 -5.18
CA ASN A 213 18.48 -3.11 -6.45
C ASN A 213 17.35 -2.33 -7.13
N PRO A 214 17.69 -1.34 -7.96
CA PRO A 214 16.71 -0.43 -8.56
C PRO A 214 15.78 -1.07 -9.59
N GLU A 215 15.99 -2.33 -9.94
CA GLU A 215 15.08 -3.11 -10.79
C GLU A 215 13.94 -3.75 -9.97
N LYS A 216 14.12 -3.88 -8.64
CA LYS A 216 13.12 -4.47 -7.75
C LYS A 216 12.40 -3.39 -6.96
N LYS A 217 11.08 -3.57 -6.79
CA LYS A 217 10.29 -2.68 -5.91
C LYS A 217 10.84 -2.73 -4.48
N MET A 218 10.87 -1.59 -3.79
CA MET A 218 11.24 -1.52 -2.38
C MET A 218 10.36 -2.45 -1.56
N SER A 219 11.00 -3.24 -0.68
CA SER A 219 10.33 -4.26 0.12
C SER A 219 10.88 -4.29 1.54
N LYS A 220 9.98 -4.46 2.51
CA LYS A 220 10.31 -4.61 3.94
C LYS A 220 11.17 -5.83 4.25
N SER A 221 11.13 -6.86 3.39
CA SER A 221 11.94 -8.09 3.53
C SER A 221 13.44 -7.85 3.38
N GLN A 222 13.84 -6.68 2.87
CA GLN A 222 15.24 -6.27 2.73
C GLN A 222 15.48 -4.94 3.45
N PRO A 223 15.56 -4.92 4.78
CA PRO A 223 15.60 -3.68 5.58
C PRO A 223 16.73 -2.72 5.21
N GLU A 224 17.91 -3.24 4.85
CA GLU A 224 19.07 -2.44 4.46
C GLU A 224 18.87 -1.64 3.16
N SER A 225 18.00 -2.14 2.29
CA SER A 225 17.67 -1.50 1.01
C SER A 225 16.35 -0.72 1.05
N CYS A 226 15.72 -0.70 2.22
CA CYS A 226 14.40 -0.13 2.45
C CYS A 226 14.50 1.14 3.30
N LEU A 227 14.00 2.25 2.79
CA LEU A 227 13.95 3.51 3.53
C LEU A 227 12.67 3.58 4.34
N PHE A 228 12.75 3.30 5.64
CA PHE A 228 11.60 3.44 6.53
C PHE A 228 11.41 4.90 6.94
N ILE A 229 10.16 5.34 7.03
CA ILE A 229 9.85 6.74 7.38
C ILE A 229 10.12 7.06 8.86
N ASP A 230 10.23 6.02 9.69
CA ASP A 230 10.60 6.11 11.12
C ASP A 230 12.06 5.75 11.40
N ASP A 231 12.89 5.51 10.38
CA ASP A 231 14.34 5.42 10.56
C ASP A 231 14.84 6.69 11.24
N SER A 232 15.83 6.58 12.12
CA SER A 232 16.50 7.76 12.66
C SER A 232 17.08 8.64 11.54
N ALA A 233 17.30 9.91 11.81
CA ALA A 233 17.87 10.82 10.81
C ALA A 233 19.22 10.28 10.28
N GLU A 234 20.03 9.70 11.15
CA GLU A 234 21.33 9.12 10.80
C GLU A 234 21.18 7.86 9.93
N GLU A 235 20.30 6.91 10.31
CA GLU A 235 20.04 5.69 9.54
C GLU A 235 19.51 6.03 8.15
N MET A 236 18.56 6.97 8.06
CA MET A 236 18.00 7.44 6.79
C MET A 236 19.08 8.02 5.88
N LYS A 237 19.92 8.91 6.42
CA LYS A 237 21.05 9.49 5.70
C LYS A 237 22.05 8.42 5.24
N ASN A 238 22.37 7.48 6.09
CA ASN A 238 23.31 6.40 5.78
C ASN A 238 22.78 5.48 4.67
N LYS A 239 21.48 5.10 4.70
CA LYS A 239 20.86 4.29 3.66
C LYS A 239 20.88 4.99 2.30
N ILE A 240 20.55 6.29 2.23
CA ILE A 240 20.58 7.07 0.99
C ILE A 240 22.01 7.22 0.46
N LYS A 241 22.98 7.51 1.31
CA LYS A 241 24.39 7.62 0.91
C LYS A 241 24.93 6.31 0.33
N ARG A 242 24.51 5.16 0.88
CA ARG A 242 24.90 3.82 0.42
C ARG A 242 24.05 3.31 -0.76
N ALA A 243 22.99 4.01 -1.17
CA ALA A 243 22.18 3.60 -2.31
C ALA A 243 23.07 3.41 -3.54
N VAL A 244 22.79 2.38 -4.34
CA VAL A 244 23.53 2.16 -5.60
C VAL A 244 23.26 3.31 -6.58
N THR A 245 24.20 3.52 -7.46
CA THR A 245 24.09 4.48 -8.57
C THR A 245 24.54 3.81 -9.86
N ASP A 246 24.04 4.30 -10.96
CA ASP A 246 24.39 3.81 -12.29
C ASP A 246 25.82 4.21 -12.66
N SER A 247 26.33 3.64 -13.75
CA SER A 247 27.64 4.03 -14.33
C SER A 247 27.61 5.48 -14.81
N GLY A 248 28.71 6.21 -14.57
CA GLY A 248 28.83 7.62 -14.93
C GLY A 248 28.61 8.57 -13.76
N SER A 249 28.46 9.87 -14.04
CA SER A 249 28.34 10.92 -13.01
C SER A 249 27.16 11.86 -13.24
N GLU A 250 26.48 11.75 -14.37
CA GLU A 250 25.40 12.66 -14.77
C GLU A 250 24.09 12.35 -14.00
N ILE A 251 23.56 13.35 -13.34
CA ILE A 251 22.31 13.29 -12.61
C ILE A 251 21.16 13.59 -13.56
N LYS A 252 20.66 12.54 -14.22
CA LYS A 252 19.60 12.62 -15.22
C LYS A 252 18.61 11.47 -15.09
N HIS A 253 17.35 11.76 -15.24
CA HIS A 253 16.27 10.79 -15.19
C HIS A 253 16.17 10.01 -16.50
N ASP A 254 16.48 8.74 -16.45
CA ASP A 254 16.30 7.76 -17.51
C ASP A 254 16.07 6.39 -16.88
N ARG A 255 14.83 6.00 -16.72
CA ARG A 255 14.48 4.72 -16.06
C ARG A 255 15.07 3.49 -16.75
N LYS A 256 15.34 3.58 -18.07
CA LYS A 256 15.87 2.45 -18.86
C LYS A 256 17.36 2.29 -18.68
N ASN A 257 18.12 3.40 -18.76
CA ASN A 257 19.57 3.36 -18.77
C ASN A 257 20.20 3.76 -17.42
N LYS A 258 19.44 4.49 -16.59
CA LYS A 258 19.87 5.00 -15.28
C LYS A 258 18.80 4.76 -14.22
N PRO A 259 18.40 3.49 -13.96
CA PRO A 259 17.29 3.19 -13.04
C PRO A 259 17.58 3.60 -11.61
N ALA A 260 18.85 3.52 -11.15
CA ALA A 260 19.21 3.84 -9.78
C ALA A 260 19.08 5.33 -9.48
N ILE A 261 19.67 6.18 -10.30
CA ILE A 261 19.58 7.64 -10.09
C ILE A 261 18.17 8.15 -10.38
N SER A 262 17.45 7.54 -11.33
CA SER A 262 16.05 7.87 -11.62
C SER A 262 15.16 7.63 -10.41
N ASN A 263 15.32 6.50 -9.70
CA ASN A 263 14.61 6.22 -8.45
C ASN A 263 14.88 7.30 -7.38
N LEU A 264 16.14 7.70 -7.21
CA LEU A 264 16.51 8.73 -6.23
C LEU A 264 15.96 10.12 -6.62
N LEU A 265 15.95 10.46 -7.93
CA LEU A 265 15.34 11.70 -8.44
C LEU A 265 13.82 11.74 -8.20
N GLU A 266 13.14 10.61 -8.37
CA GLU A 266 11.70 10.49 -8.10
C GLU A 266 11.40 10.64 -6.61
N ILE A 267 12.22 10.05 -5.74
CA ILE A 267 12.11 10.24 -4.29
C ILE A 267 12.32 11.71 -3.94
N TYR A 268 13.36 12.34 -4.51
CA TYR A 268 13.64 13.76 -4.29
C TYR A 268 12.46 14.63 -4.71
N SER A 269 11.96 14.43 -5.93
CA SER A 269 10.81 15.16 -6.47
C SER A 269 9.57 15.00 -5.58
N ALA A 270 9.28 13.78 -5.14
CA ALA A 270 8.13 13.49 -4.29
C ALA A 270 8.20 14.14 -2.91
N LEU A 271 9.40 14.31 -2.35
CA LEU A 271 9.61 14.95 -1.04
C LEU A 271 9.68 16.47 -1.15
N SER A 272 10.41 17.02 -2.14
CA SER A 272 10.58 18.45 -2.31
C SER A 272 9.39 19.16 -2.97
N GLY A 273 8.58 18.42 -3.74
CA GLY A 273 7.55 19.00 -4.62
C GLY A 273 8.10 19.65 -5.89
N GLU A 274 9.41 19.58 -6.12
CA GLU A 274 10.06 20.13 -7.33
C GLU A 274 9.92 19.14 -8.49
N SER A 275 9.80 19.66 -9.72
CA SER A 275 9.84 18.80 -10.92
C SER A 275 11.23 18.21 -11.12
N ILE A 276 11.28 16.99 -11.68
CA ILE A 276 12.53 16.28 -11.97
C ILE A 276 13.47 17.17 -12.81
N SER A 277 12.97 17.85 -13.83
CA SER A 277 13.76 18.74 -14.68
C SER A 277 14.39 19.93 -13.92
N LYS A 278 13.72 20.42 -12.88
CA LYS A 278 14.29 21.46 -12.01
C LYS A 278 15.40 20.91 -11.12
N ILE A 279 15.23 19.70 -10.63
CA ILE A 279 16.24 19.00 -9.81
C ILE A 279 17.46 18.67 -10.66
N GLU A 280 17.29 18.17 -11.87
CA GLU A 280 18.41 17.92 -12.81
C GLU A 280 19.24 19.18 -13.04
N LYS A 281 18.60 20.33 -13.31
CA LYS A 281 19.30 21.62 -13.47
C LYS A 281 20.03 22.05 -12.19
N LYS A 282 19.44 21.83 -11.00
CA LYS A 282 20.07 22.15 -9.70
C LYS A 282 21.39 21.39 -9.51
N PHE A 283 21.46 20.18 -10.05
CA PHE A 283 22.62 19.28 -9.88
C PHE A 283 23.44 19.10 -11.16
N GLU A 284 23.22 19.90 -12.19
CA GLU A 284 24.00 19.87 -13.40
C GLU A 284 25.49 20.08 -13.12
N GLY A 285 26.35 19.22 -13.66
CA GLY A 285 27.79 19.23 -13.42
C GLY A 285 28.23 18.74 -12.02
N LYS A 286 27.32 18.36 -11.13
CA LYS A 286 27.65 17.79 -9.80
C LYS A 286 27.72 16.28 -9.89
N ASN A 287 28.45 15.68 -8.94
CA ASN A 287 28.56 14.23 -8.83
C ASN A 287 27.41 13.62 -7.96
N TYR A 288 27.24 12.31 -8.05
CA TYR A 288 26.23 11.57 -7.28
C TYR A 288 26.36 11.74 -5.76
N SER A 289 27.57 11.94 -5.21
CA SER A 289 27.76 12.13 -3.80
C SER A 289 27.10 13.41 -3.28
N VAL A 290 27.26 14.52 -4.03
CA VAL A 290 26.64 15.80 -3.69
C VAL A 290 25.10 15.67 -3.73
N PHE A 291 24.55 15.04 -4.78
CA PHE A 291 23.13 14.81 -4.90
C PHE A 291 22.58 13.91 -3.77
N LYS A 292 23.25 12.79 -3.46
CA LYS A 292 22.83 11.88 -2.39
C LYS A 292 22.90 12.52 -1.01
N ASN A 293 23.86 13.38 -0.74
CA ASN A 293 23.93 14.12 0.50
C ASN A 293 22.75 15.09 0.66
N ASP A 294 22.42 15.84 -0.38
CA ASP A 294 21.28 16.77 -0.39
C ASP A 294 19.95 16.03 -0.23
N LEU A 295 19.76 14.89 -0.96
CA LEU A 295 18.58 14.04 -0.78
C LEU A 295 18.50 13.43 0.64
N ALA A 296 19.64 13.06 1.22
CA ALA A 296 19.71 12.49 2.57
C ALA A 296 19.28 13.51 3.62
N ASP A 297 19.72 14.74 3.47
CA ASP A 297 19.30 15.84 4.36
C ASP A 297 17.83 16.16 4.16
N LEU A 298 17.38 16.32 2.92
CA LEU A 298 15.96 16.53 2.59
C LEU A 298 15.04 15.46 3.23
N ALA A 299 15.38 14.18 3.05
CA ALA A 299 14.56 13.08 3.58
C ALA A 299 14.55 13.05 5.10
N ALA A 300 15.70 13.27 5.73
CA ALA A 300 15.81 13.32 7.17
C ALA A 300 14.99 14.47 7.78
N ASP A 301 15.03 15.64 7.17
CA ASP A 301 14.27 16.82 7.62
C ASP A 301 12.77 16.66 7.35
N TYR A 302 12.39 16.14 6.18
CA TYR A 302 10.99 15.91 5.81
C TYR A 302 10.25 15.04 6.84
N PHE A 303 10.87 13.99 7.34
CA PHE A 303 10.28 13.09 8.33
C PHE A 303 10.60 13.45 9.80
N ALA A 304 11.24 14.56 10.08
CA ALA A 304 11.61 14.95 11.45
C ALA A 304 10.39 15.12 12.36
N ASP A 305 9.40 15.87 11.91
CA ASP A 305 8.12 16.08 12.63
C ASP A 305 7.33 14.79 12.79
N PHE A 306 7.29 13.95 11.75
CA PHE A 306 6.66 12.63 11.81
C PHE A 306 7.26 11.78 12.93
N ARG A 307 8.58 11.65 12.98
CA ARG A 307 9.29 10.88 14.02
C ARG A 307 9.00 11.39 15.43
N LYS A 308 9.02 12.73 15.60
CA LYS A 308 8.71 13.37 16.89
C LYS A 308 7.28 13.08 17.34
N LYS A 309 6.31 13.22 16.44
CA LYS A 309 4.88 12.96 16.71
C LYS A 309 4.64 11.49 17.01
N LYS A 310 5.18 10.56 16.19
CA LYS A 310 5.06 9.12 16.42
C LYS A 310 5.61 8.73 17.80
N ALA A 311 6.80 9.19 18.14
CA ALA A 311 7.40 8.90 19.44
C ALA A 311 6.56 9.43 20.63
N ALA A 312 5.93 10.60 20.48
CA ALA A 312 5.04 11.14 21.50
C ALA A 312 3.74 10.33 21.66
N LEU A 313 3.15 9.86 20.55
CA LEU A 313 1.94 9.03 20.55
C LEU A 313 2.21 7.67 21.19
N LEU A 314 3.32 7.02 20.87
CA LEU A 314 3.67 5.71 21.41
C LEU A 314 4.05 5.74 22.90
N LYS A 315 4.45 6.89 23.46
CA LYS A 315 4.66 7.06 24.92
C LYS A 315 3.35 7.05 25.70
N ASN A 316 2.23 7.45 25.09
CA ASN A 316 0.93 7.55 25.74
C ASN A 316 -0.20 6.95 24.85
N PRO A 317 -0.19 5.64 24.61
CA PRO A 317 -1.09 4.99 23.67
C PRO A 317 -2.58 4.99 24.10
N LYS A 318 -2.89 5.43 25.31
CA LYS A 318 -4.27 5.54 25.84
C LYS A 318 -4.91 6.93 25.62
N LYS A 319 -4.17 7.86 25.06
CA LYS A 319 -4.70 9.18 24.65
C LYS A 319 -5.08 9.19 23.18
#